data_ec3fb7847a257b3eefb443c26b89d3e3
#
_entry.id   ec3fb7847a257b3eefb443c26b89d3e3
#
_cell.length_a   1.000
_cell.length_b   1.000
_cell.length_c   1.000
_cell.angle_alpha   90.00
_cell.angle_beta   90.00
_cell.angle_gamma   90.00
#
_symmetry.space_group_name_H-M   'P 1'
#
loop_
_entity.id
_entity.type
_entity.pdbx_description
1 polymer ?
#
loop_
_entity_poly.entity_id
_entity_poly.type
_entity_poly.pdbx_seq_one_letter_code
_entity_poly.pdbx_strand_id
1 'polypeptide(L)'
;MPHMEYTNACLWIMNKSDLFKKITYSIIVGVLGSLLLVAFFTTLMSYGTIGKLLPWVIGFNAALTGYNLINRTNNCPKHERISAVGSGIMMVIITVVLLNIIFFNLMGGYLIYIKDLIFLIAIGAVFSGLGAILAVKYTNLNGKEG
;
A
#
# COMPACT_ATOMS: atom_id res chain seq x y z
N MET A 1 -8.57 34.35 -6.35
CA MET A 1 -8.82 32.91 -6.61
C MET A 1 -7.60 32.24 -7.24
N PRO A 2 -6.46 32.15 -6.56
CA PRO A 2 -5.25 31.56 -7.16
C PRO A 2 -5.18 30.02 -6.97
N HIS A 3 -6.07 29.39 -6.20
CA HIS A 3 -5.97 27.97 -5.89
C HIS A 3 -6.48 27.01 -7.00
N MET A 4 -7.20 27.50 -8.01
CA MET A 4 -7.68 26.65 -9.13
C MET A 4 -6.67 26.46 -10.26
N GLU A 5 -5.77 27.40 -10.48
CA GLU A 5 -4.77 27.29 -11.55
C GLU A 5 -3.63 26.30 -11.22
N TYR A 6 -3.23 26.21 -9.96
CA TYR A 6 -2.18 25.27 -9.56
C TYR A 6 -2.60 23.79 -9.69
N THR A 7 -3.89 23.48 -9.53
CA THR A 7 -4.39 22.10 -9.68
C THR A 7 -4.39 21.62 -11.12
N ASN A 8 -4.63 22.49 -12.08
CA ASN A 8 -4.64 22.16 -13.51
C ASN A 8 -3.21 22.03 -14.07
N ALA A 9 -2.28 22.87 -13.63
CA ALA A 9 -0.88 22.81 -14.02
C ALA A 9 -0.20 21.49 -13.56
N CYS A 10 -0.55 21.01 -12.38
CA CYS A 10 0.01 19.77 -11.83
C CYS A 10 -0.45 18.52 -12.62
N LEU A 11 -1.68 18.50 -13.09
CA LEU A 11 -2.23 17.43 -13.93
C LEU A 11 -1.58 17.39 -15.34
N TRP A 12 -1.14 18.54 -15.85
CA TRP A 12 -0.51 18.63 -17.17
C TRP A 12 0.97 18.21 -17.18
N ILE A 13 1.68 18.41 -16.08
CA ILE A 13 3.12 18.16 -15.99
C ILE A 13 3.43 16.67 -15.72
N MET A 14 2.50 15.95 -15.08
CA MET A 14 2.74 14.54 -14.79
C MET A 14 2.17 13.66 -15.90
N ASN A 15 3.04 13.15 -16.76
CA ASN A 15 2.68 12.17 -17.78
C ASN A 15 2.01 10.96 -17.10
N LYS A 16 0.79 10.58 -17.57
CA LYS A 16 0.04 9.43 -17.04
C LYS A 16 0.90 8.15 -16.92
N SER A 17 1.86 7.99 -17.83
CA SER A 17 2.81 6.89 -17.83
C SER A 17 3.72 6.89 -16.60
N ASP A 18 4.19 8.04 -16.15
CA ASP A 18 5.08 8.13 -14.99
C ASP A 18 4.34 7.90 -13.67
N LEU A 19 3.11 8.39 -13.55
CA LEU A 19 2.26 8.09 -12.41
C LEU A 19 1.98 6.59 -12.29
N PHE A 20 1.64 5.96 -13.41
CA PHE A 20 1.38 4.52 -13.45
C PHE A 20 2.59 3.70 -13.03
N LYS A 21 3.79 4.05 -13.51
CA LYS A 21 5.05 3.39 -13.10
C LYS A 21 5.31 3.54 -11.60
N LYS A 22 5.08 4.72 -11.03
CA LYS A 22 5.27 4.98 -9.59
C LYS A 22 4.29 4.18 -8.73
N ILE A 23 3.01 4.11 -9.14
CA ILE A 23 1.99 3.30 -8.48
C ILE A 23 2.38 1.82 -8.53
N THR A 24 2.70 1.30 -9.71
CA THR A 24 3.09 -0.10 -9.91
C THR A 24 4.31 -0.48 -9.07
N TYR A 25 5.33 0.36 -9.06
CA TYR A 25 6.53 0.13 -8.25
C TYR A 25 6.20 0.10 -6.74
N SER A 26 5.36 1.02 -6.27
CA SER A 26 4.95 1.07 -4.87
C SER A 26 4.17 -0.18 -4.45
N ILE A 27 3.28 -0.68 -5.32
CA ILE A 27 2.55 -1.93 -5.11
C ILE A 27 3.50 -3.12 -5.06
N ILE A 28 4.43 -3.23 -6.00
CA ILE A 28 5.40 -4.33 -6.05
C ILE A 28 6.23 -4.38 -4.76
N VAL A 29 6.74 -3.25 -4.31
CA VAL A 29 7.50 -3.17 -3.05
C VAL A 29 6.66 -3.61 -1.86
N GLY A 30 5.40 -3.17 -1.77
CA GLY A 30 4.49 -3.58 -0.70
C GLY A 30 4.16 -5.07 -0.72
N VAL A 31 3.91 -5.63 -1.90
CA VAL A 31 3.63 -7.07 -2.09
C VAL A 31 4.85 -7.90 -1.70
N LEU A 32 6.05 -7.56 -2.23
CA LEU A 32 7.28 -8.27 -1.89
C LEU A 32 7.58 -8.18 -0.39
N GLY A 33 7.42 -7.02 0.23
CA GLY A 33 7.60 -6.85 1.67
C GLY A 33 6.65 -7.76 2.47
N SER A 34 5.39 -7.85 2.07
CA SER A 34 4.41 -8.72 2.72
C SER A 34 4.76 -10.20 2.57
N LEU A 35 5.15 -10.64 1.36
CA LEU A 35 5.53 -12.03 1.10
C LEU A 35 6.78 -12.42 1.90
N LEU A 36 7.80 -11.56 1.95
CA LEU A 36 9.02 -11.80 2.72
C LEU A 36 8.73 -11.88 4.22
N LEU A 37 7.90 -10.99 4.78
CA LEU A 37 7.55 -11.03 6.18
C LEU A 37 6.73 -12.29 6.52
N VAL A 38 5.75 -12.66 5.69
CA VAL A 38 4.99 -13.89 5.90
C VAL A 38 5.90 -15.11 5.79
N ALA A 39 6.79 -15.18 4.81
CA ALA A 39 7.77 -16.27 4.69
C ALA A 39 8.68 -16.35 5.92
N PHE A 40 9.15 -15.22 6.43
CA PHE A 40 9.94 -15.17 7.65
C PHE A 40 9.16 -15.67 8.87
N PHE A 41 7.93 -15.23 9.06
CA PHE A 41 7.10 -15.67 10.18
C PHE A 41 6.69 -17.14 10.07
N THR A 42 6.52 -17.69 8.86
CA THR A 42 6.23 -19.13 8.68
C THR A 42 7.37 -20.03 9.14
N THR A 43 8.61 -19.55 9.15
CA THR A 43 9.74 -20.31 9.66
C THR A 43 9.86 -20.27 11.19
N LEU A 44 9.26 -19.26 11.84
CA LEU A 44 9.43 -19.04 13.28
C LEU A 44 8.17 -19.43 14.09
N MET A 45 7.00 -19.40 13.48
CA MET A 45 5.72 -19.53 14.19
C MET A 45 4.81 -20.59 13.58
N SER A 46 3.89 -21.10 14.40
CA SER A 46 2.83 -22.01 13.93
C SER A 46 1.81 -21.27 13.06
N TYR A 47 1.19 -21.98 12.12
CA TYR A 47 0.24 -21.42 11.14
C TYR A 47 -0.95 -20.68 11.79
N GLY A 48 -1.44 -21.17 12.92
CA GLY A 48 -2.53 -20.50 13.64
C GLY A 48 -2.15 -19.10 14.16
N THR A 49 -0.88 -18.89 14.48
CA THR A 49 -0.36 -17.59 14.92
C THR A 49 -0.17 -16.64 13.75
N ILE A 50 0.24 -17.16 12.59
CA ILE A 50 0.44 -16.38 11.36
C ILE A 50 -0.88 -15.74 10.91
N GLY A 51 -2.00 -16.48 10.95
CA GLY A 51 -3.31 -15.94 10.60
C GLY A 51 -3.72 -14.74 11.44
N LYS A 52 -3.34 -14.70 12.73
CA LYS A 52 -3.60 -13.56 13.62
C LYS A 52 -2.69 -12.36 13.37
N LEU A 53 -1.46 -12.59 12.91
CA LEU A 53 -0.49 -11.53 12.59
C LEU A 53 -0.66 -10.95 11.19
N LEU A 54 -1.30 -11.69 10.30
CA LEU A 54 -1.46 -11.32 8.90
C LEU A 54 -2.08 -9.92 8.69
N PRO A 55 -3.15 -9.51 9.41
CA PRO A 55 -3.71 -8.17 9.27
C PRO A 55 -2.69 -7.06 9.61
N TRP A 56 -1.84 -7.28 10.61
CA TRP A 56 -0.81 -6.33 11.01
C TRP A 56 0.30 -6.21 9.96
N VAL A 57 0.76 -7.35 9.43
CA VAL A 57 1.77 -7.38 8.36
C VAL A 57 1.26 -6.66 7.12
N ILE A 58 0.04 -6.97 6.68
CA ILE A 58 -0.59 -6.33 5.53
C ILE A 58 -0.83 -4.85 5.79
N GLY A 59 -1.33 -4.47 6.96
CA GLY A 59 -1.56 -3.08 7.34
C GLY A 59 -0.27 -2.27 7.30
N PHE A 60 0.80 -2.76 7.89
CA PHE A 60 2.10 -2.10 7.90
C PHE A 60 2.65 -1.89 6.48
N ASN A 61 2.61 -2.94 5.65
CA ASN A 61 3.07 -2.83 4.26
C ASN A 61 2.16 -1.94 3.40
N ALA A 62 0.86 -1.91 3.67
CA ALA A 62 -0.06 -0.97 3.02
C ALA A 62 0.26 0.49 3.41
N ALA A 63 0.61 0.76 4.67
CA ALA A 63 1.06 2.08 5.11
C ALA A 63 2.36 2.50 4.40
N LEU A 64 3.33 1.59 4.29
CA LEU A 64 4.56 1.83 3.54
C LEU A 64 4.30 2.08 2.04
N THR A 65 3.35 1.35 1.44
CA THR A 65 2.94 1.54 0.05
C THR A 65 2.38 2.94 -0.17
N GLY A 66 1.46 3.39 0.69
CA GLY A 66 0.88 4.73 0.65
C GLY A 66 1.93 5.82 0.88
N TYR A 67 2.81 5.64 1.86
CA TYR A 67 3.92 6.55 2.14
C TYR A 67 4.88 6.68 0.95
N ASN A 68 5.33 5.56 0.39
CA ASN A 68 6.24 5.52 -0.75
C ASN A 68 5.67 6.19 -2.00
N LEU A 69 4.37 5.98 -2.25
CA LEU A 69 3.70 6.59 -3.39
C LEU A 69 3.73 8.11 -3.29
N ILE A 70 3.33 8.68 -2.15
CA ILE A 70 3.31 10.13 -1.92
C ILE A 70 4.73 10.71 -1.98
N ASN A 71 5.71 10.07 -1.35
CA ASN A 71 7.08 10.55 -1.34
C ASN A 71 7.70 10.59 -2.75
N ARG A 72 7.22 9.75 -3.67
CA ARG A 72 7.69 9.71 -5.07
C ARG A 72 6.93 10.64 -6.02
N THR A 73 5.70 11.04 -5.67
CA THR A 73 4.83 11.82 -6.55
C THR A 73 5.01 13.32 -6.41
N ASN A 74 5.76 13.80 -5.44
CA ASN A 74 6.07 15.21 -5.19
C ASN A 74 5.00 16.22 -5.69
N ASN A 75 4.11 16.68 -4.76
CA ASN A 75 3.39 17.96 -4.85
C ASN A 75 1.98 18.08 -5.44
N CYS A 76 1.18 17.02 -5.58
CA CYS A 76 -0.24 17.18 -5.92
C CYS A 76 -1.17 16.58 -4.86
N PRO A 77 -1.52 17.29 -3.77
CA PRO A 77 -2.04 16.68 -2.53
C PRO A 77 -3.45 16.09 -2.63
N LYS A 78 -4.26 16.44 -3.59
CA LYS A 78 -5.68 16.04 -3.61
C LYS A 78 -5.95 14.72 -4.31
N HIS A 79 -5.34 14.48 -5.47
CA HIS A 79 -5.46 13.22 -6.21
C HIS A 79 -4.56 12.11 -5.67
N GLU A 80 -3.48 12.46 -5.01
CA GLU A 80 -2.49 11.53 -4.48
C GLU A 80 -3.02 10.68 -3.32
N ARG A 81 -3.88 11.25 -2.47
CA ARG A 81 -4.49 10.51 -1.35
C ARG A 81 -5.41 9.40 -1.85
N ILE A 82 -6.21 9.67 -2.87
CA ILE A 82 -7.11 8.68 -3.48
C ILE A 82 -6.29 7.59 -4.17
N SER A 83 -5.24 7.98 -4.91
CA SER A 83 -4.32 7.03 -5.52
C SER A 83 -3.58 6.17 -4.50
N ALA A 84 -3.20 6.74 -3.35
CA ALA A 84 -2.56 6.00 -2.27
C ALA A 84 -3.50 4.95 -1.67
N VAL A 85 -4.74 5.30 -1.37
CA VAL A 85 -5.75 4.35 -0.88
C VAL A 85 -6.01 3.26 -1.93
N GLY A 86 -6.16 3.63 -3.19
CA GLY A 86 -6.35 2.68 -4.29
C GLY A 86 -5.16 1.72 -4.44
N SER A 87 -3.92 2.23 -4.34
CA SER A 87 -2.72 1.39 -4.38
C SER A 87 -2.63 0.42 -3.20
N GLY A 88 -3.05 0.85 -2.00
CA GLY A 88 -3.14 -0.01 -0.83
C GLY A 88 -4.15 -1.15 -1.01
N ILE A 89 -5.32 -0.87 -1.54
CA ILE A 89 -6.34 -1.89 -1.84
C ILE A 89 -5.81 -2.90 -2.87
N MET A 90 -5.23 -2.42 -3.97
CA MET A 90 -4.66 -3.29 -5.01
C MET A 90 -3.52 -4.15 -4.46
N MET A 91 -2.64 -3.58 -3.64
CA MET A 91 -1.57 -4.30 -2.95
C MET A 91 -2.13 -5.44 -2.10
N VAL A 92 -3.17 -5.21 -1.29
CA VAL A 92 -3.80 -6.23 -0.46
C VAL A 92 -4.39 -7.36 -1.31
N ILE A 93 -5.14 -7.03 -2.36
CA ILE A 93 -5.75 -8.04 -3.25
C ILE A 93 -4.67 -8.93 -3.86
N ILE A 94 -3.62 -8.33 -4.43
CA ILE A 94 -2.52 -9.08 -5.05
C ILE A 94 -1.81 -9.96 -4.01
N THR A 95 -1.52 -9.42 -2.83
CA THR A 95 -0.87 -10.17 -1.75
C THR A 95 -1.70 -11.37 -1.31
N VAL A 96 -3.00 -11.20 -1.10
CA VAL A 96 -3.91 -12.28 -0.68
C VAL A 96 -4.01 -13.37 -1.74
N VAL A 97 -4.12 -12.99 -3.02
CA VAL A 97 -4.16 -13.96 -4.12
C VAL A 97 -2.86 -14.77 -4.17
N LEU A 98 -1.70 -14.10 -4.11
CA LEU A 98 -0.40 -14.79 -4.13
C LEU A 98 -0.21 -15.69 -2.90
N LEU A 99 -0.56 -15.23 -1.70
CA LEU A 99 -0.47 -16.04 -0.50
C LEU A 99 -1.37 -17.28 -0.58
N ASN A 100 -2.60 -17.14 -1.05
CA ASN A 100 -3.49 -18.29 -1.21
C ASN A 100 -2.98 -19.28 -2.26
N ILE A 101 -2.41 -18.81 -3.37
CA ILE A 101 -1.79 -19.69 -4.37
C ILE A 101 -0.61 -20.45 -3.76
N ILE A 102 0.27 -19.76 -3.05
CA ILE A 102 1.46 -20.38 -2.41
C ILE A 102 1.02 -21.40 -1.36
N PHE A 103 0.10 -21.03 -0.47
CA PHE A 103 -0.36 -21.94 0.60
C PHE A 103 -1.14 -23.12 0.05
N PHE A 104 -1.97 -22.93 -0.98
CA PHE A 104 -2.68 -24.02 -1.62
C PHE A 104 -1.73 -25.06 -2.22
N ASN A 105 -0.66 -24.61 -2.89
CA ASN A 105 0.34 -25.50 -3.48
C ASN A 105 1.19 -26.22 -2.41
N LEU A 106 1.49 -25.58 -1.28
CA LEU A 106 2.35 -26.14 -0.25
C LEU A 106 1.60 -27.03 0.75
N MET A 107 0.34 -26.69 1.04
CA MET A 107 -0.42 -27.28 2.15
C MET A 107 -1.78 -27.85 1.75
N GLY A 108 -2.22 -27.65 0.52
CA GLY A 108 -3.52 -28.13 0.04
C GLY A 108 -4.72 -27.37 0.63
N GLY A 109 -4.51 -26.19 1.25
CA GLY A 109 -5.56 -25.40 1.88
C GLY A 109 -5.42 -23.89 1.66
N TYR A 110 -6.51 -23.14 1.87
CA TYR A 110 -6.48 -21.68 1.79
C TYR A 110 -6.09 -21.08 3.14
N LEU A 111 -5.20 -20.09 3.11
CA LEU A 111 -4.81 -19.34 4.31
C LEU A 111 -5.85 -18.28 4.68
N ILE A 112 -6.47 -17.67 3.68
CA ILE A 112 -7.38 -16.53 3.83
C ILE A 112 -8.71 -16.85 3.15
N TYR A 113 -9.80 -16.76 3.92
CA TYR A 113 -11.15 -16.91 3.40
C TYR A 113 -11.71 -15.60 2.86
N ILE A 114 -12.74 -15.68 2.00
CA ILE A 114 -13.36 -14.51 1.36
C ILE A 114 -13.88 -13.48 2.39
N LYS A 115 -14.42 -13.93 3.51
CA LYS A 115 -14.89 -13.04 4.60
C LYS A 115 -13.76 -12.24 5.22
N ASP A 116 -12.57 -12.82 5.34
CA ASP A 116 -11.39 -12.17 5.91
C ASP A 116 -10.77 -11.20 4.90
N LEU A 117 -10.95 -11.44 3.60
CA LEU A 117 -10.49 -10.55 2.52
C LEU A 117 -11.11 -9.16 2.64
N ILE A 118 -12.42 -9.05 2.92
CA ILE A 118 -13.10 -7.75 3.07
C ILE A 118 -12.48 -6.96 4.23
N PHE A 119 -12.22 -7.63 5.33
CA PHE A 119 -11.56 -7.04 6.50
C PHE A 119 -10.14 -6.57 6.18
N LEU A 120 -9.37 -7.37 5.45
CA LEU A 120 -8.00 -7.01 5.03
C LEU A 120 -7.98 -5.86 4.05
N ILE A 121 -8.95 -5.77 3.13
CA ILE A 121 -9.10 -4.62 2.22
C ILE A 121 -9.38 -3.34 3.01
N ALA A 122 -10.28 -3.39 3.99
CA ALA A 122 -10.56 -2.24 4.86
C ALA A 122 -9.31 -1.78 5.62
N ILE A 123 -8.56 -2.71 6.21
CA ILE A 123 -7.28 -2.42 6.86
C ILE A 123 -6.29 -1.80 5.86
N GLY A 124 -6.13 -2.39 4.70
CA GLY A 124 -5.22 -1.88 3.66
C GLY A 124 -5.56 -0.45 3.23
N ALA A 125 -6.85 -0.15 3.04
CA ALA A 125 -7.32 1.19 2.70
C ALA A 125 -7.00 2.22 3.80
N VAL A 126 -7.32 1.89 5.06
CA VAL A 126 -7.08 2.78 6.22
C VAL A 126 -5.59 3.01 6.43
N PHE A 127 -4.79 1.96 6.48
CA PHE A 127 -3.34 2.08 6.74
C PHE A 127 -2.60 2.76 5.59
N SER A 128 -2.97 2.50 4.34
CA SER A 128 -2.40 3.19 3.18
C SER A 128 -2.75 4.69 3.19
N GLY A 129 -3.99 5.03 3.57
CA GLY A 129 -4.41 6.42 3.78
C GLY A 129 -3.62 7.10 4.89
N LEU A 130 -3.39 6.44 6.02
CA LEU A 130 -2.55 6.94 7.12
C LEU A 130 -1.09 7.14 6.69
N GLY A 131 -0.52 6.20 5.94
CA GLY A 131 0.82 6.32 5.38
C GLY A 131 0.95 7.53 4.45
N ALA A 132 -0.07 7.77 3.63
CA ALA A 132 -0.13 8.94 2.76
C ALA A 132 -0.19 10.26 3.55
N ILE A 133 -0.99 10.33 4.62
CA ILE A 133 -1.08 11.52 5.48
C ILE A 133 0.26 11.81 6.16
N LEU A 134 0.93 10.77 6.67
CA LEU A 134 2.24 10.89 7.30
C LEU A 134 3.29 11.42 6.31
N ALA A 135 3.28 10.91 5.06
CA ALA A 135 4.19 11.38 4.02
C ALA A 135 4.00 12.88 3.73
N VAL A 136 2.76 13.32 3.54
CA VAL A 136 2.44 14.75 3.31
C VAL A 136 2.89 15.62 4.47
N LYS A 137 2.67 15.18 5.72
CA LYS A 137 3.07 15.94 6.91
C LYS A 137 4.59 16.05 7.01
N TYR A 138 5.32 14.98 6.71
CA TYR A 138 6.78 14.96 6.78
C TYR A 138 7.42 15.84 5.70
N THR A 139 6.86 15.83 4.48
CA THR A 139 7.34 16.67 3.37
C THR A 139 7.13 18.16 3.66
N ASN A 140 6.00 18.52 4.28
CA ASN A 140 5.72 19.90 4.67
C ASN A 140 6.62 20.40 5.82
N LEU A 141 7.09 19.53 6.70
CA LEU A 141 8.02 19.91 7.76
C LEU A 141 9.43 20.22 7.19
N ASN A 142 9.91 19.38 6.27
CA ASN A 142 11.21 19.60 5.63
C ASN A 142 11.24 20.79 4.67
N GLY A 143 10.12 21.18 4.10
CA GLY A 143 10.02 22.37 3.22
C GLY A 143 9.99 23.71 3.96
N LYS A 144 9.91 23.72 5.30
CA LYS A 144 9.93 24.94 6.14
C LYS A 144 11.31 25.27 6.70
N GLU A 145 12.27 24.37 6.62
CA GLU A 145 13.64 24.58 7.09
C GLU A 145 14.65 24.97 5.98
N GLY A 146 14.18 25.16 4.78
CA GLY A 146 14.92 25.72 3.64
C GLY A 146 14.32 27.02 3.20
#